data_3846b591f24d9982f4b7166213132977
#
_entry.id   3846b591f24d9982f4b7166213132977
#
_cell.length_a   1.000
_cell.length_b   1.000
_cell.length_c   1.000
_cell.angle_alpha   90.00
_cell.angle_beta   90.00
_cell.angle_gamma   90.00
#
_symmetry.space_group_name_H-M   'P 1'
#
loop_
_entity.id
_entity.type
_entity.pdbx_description
1 polymer ?
#
loop_
_entity_poly.entity_id
_entity_poly.type
_entity_poly.pdbx_seq_one_letter_code
_entity_poly.pdbx_strand_id
1 'polypeptide(L)'
;MTVQDLISGMLREEGGFQKALRNILDEELFMSLNEFCSVTGISQSTLYKLIEDKREPNLRTVRQVVKALNLITKSEDERFIAIIASATVVDNLPRSVDHDGIKVSVREYPVTTVEDAIIAAVRAERDGAMGVVCAPVVAPTVEKILSIPVSTVIPVNSVSRAVDRLMTMI
;
A
#
# COMPACT_ATOMS: atom_id res chain seq x y z
N MET A 1 17.08 -5.70 -1.08
CA MET A 1 16.06 -6.78 -1.27
C MET A 1 14.70 -6.21 -0.94
N THR A 2 13.65 -6.68 -1.54
CA THR A 2 12.33 -6.09 -1.44
C THR A 2 11.33 -7.12 -0.95
N VAL A 3 10.13 -6.68 -0.61
CA VAL A 3 8.99 -7.59 -0.35
C VAL A 3 8.78 -8.58 -1.51
N GLN A 4 9.15 -8.20 -2.74
CA GLN A 4 9.12 -9.10 -3.89
C GLN A 4 10.09 -10.28 -3.76
N ASP A 5 11.26 -10.08 -3.17
CA ASP A 5 12.23 -11.17 -2.94
C ASP A 5 11.71 -12.16 -1.90
N LEU A 6 11.01 -11.66 -0.88
CA LEU A 6 10.32 -12.51 0.11
C LEU A 6 9.25 -13.40 -0.55
N ILE A 7 8.39 -12.80 -1.38
CA ILE A 7 7.33 -13.52 -2.08
C ILE A 7 7.94 -14.48 -3.12
N SER A 8 8.93 -14.05 -3.85
CA SER A 8 9.63 -14.90 -4.84
C SER A 8 10.32 -16.08 -4.17
N GLY A 9 10.98 -15.87 -3.02
CA GLY A 9 11.59 -16.94 -2.23
C GLY A 9 10.56 -17.97 -1.78
N MET A 10 9.42 -17.51 -1.26
CA MET A 10 8.31 -18.36 -0.83
C MET A 10 7.76 -19.26 -1.95
N LEU A 11 7.72 -18.75 -3.19
CA LEU A 11 7.17 -19.49 -4.33
C LEU A 11 8.19 -20.42 -5.02
N ARG A 12 9.49 -20.20 -4.80
CA ARG A 12 10.54 -20.97 -5.49
C ARG A 12 10.87 -22.28 -4.81
N GLU A 13 10.96 -22.28 -3.48
CA GLU A 13 11.42 -23.44 -2.72
C GLU A 13 10.82 -23.51 -1.32
N GLU A 14 10.68 -24.69 -0.78
CA GLU A 14 10.32 -24.89 0.60
C GLU A 14 11.37 -24.25 1.53
N GLY A 15 10.94 -23.48 2.51
CA GLY A 15 11.85 -22.69 3.36
C GLY A 15 12.35 -21.39 2.74
N GLY A 16 11.98 -21.07 1.51
CA GLY A 16 12.42 -19.85 0.82
C GLY A 16 11.93 -18.57 1.47
N PHE A 17 10.73 -18.60 2.08
CA PHE A 17 10.21 -17.47 2.87
C PHE A 17 11.09 -17.18 4.09
N GLN A 18 11.46 -18.21 4.83
CA GLN A 18 12.27 -18.09 6.05
C GLN A 18 13.66 -17.56 5.74
N LYS A 19 14.27 -18.09 4.67
CA LYS A 19 15.59 -17.67 4.20
C LYS A 19 15.59 -16.20 3.76
N ALA A 20 14.58 -15.81 2.97
CA ALA A 20 14.45 -14.42 2.51
C ALA A 20 14.17 -13.46 3.68
N LEU A 21 13.28 -13.82 4.61
CA LEU A 21 13.00 -13.00 5.79
C LEU A 21 14.23 -12.82 6.68
N ARG A 22 15.00 -13.89 6.90
CA ARG A 22 16.25 -13.82 7.67
C ARG A 22 17.26 -12.88 7.02
N ASN A 23 17.47 -13.01 5.72
CA ASN A 23 18.38 -12.12 4.99
C ASN A 23 17.94 -10.65 5.07
N ILE A 24 16.65 -10.38 4.96
CA ILE A 24 16.12 -9.01 5.09
C ILE A 24 16.40 -8.46 6.50
N LEU A 25 16.16 -9.25 7.54
CA LEU A 25 16.38 -8.81 8.91
C LEU A 25 17.86 -8.60 9.24
N ASP A 26 18.72 -9.53 8.84
CA ASP A 26 20.13 -9.54 9.19
C ASP A 26 20.97 -8.58 8.33
N GLU A 27 20.70 -8.54 7.02
CA GLU A 27 21.56 -7.83 6.06
C GLU A 27 21.05 -6.44 5.66
N GLU A 28 19.74 -6.19 5.77
CA GLU A 28 19.16 -4.92 5.31
C GLU A 28 18.64 -4.05 6.43
N LEU A 29 17.90 -4.65 7.36
CA LEU A 29 17.31 -3.91 8.48
C LEU A 29 18.22 -3.89 9.69
N PHE A 30 19.22 -4.76 9.75
CA PHE A 30 20.10 -4.94 10.92
C PHE A 30 19.28 -5.06 12.22
N MET A 31 18.17 -5.78 12.16
CA MET A 31 17.14 -5.85 13.18
C MET A 31 17.04 -7.26 13.72
N SER A 32 17.03 -7.40 15.03
CA SER A 32 16.79 -8.68 15.68
C SER A 32 15.33 -9.14 15.54
N LEU A 33 15.10 -10.45 15.62
CA LEU A 33 13.74 -11.01 15.63
C LEU A 33 12.84 -10.41 16.72
N ASN A 34 13.41 -10.09 17.89
CA ASN A 34 12.67 -9.49 18.99
C ASN A 34 12.20 -8.05 18.66
N GLU A 35 13.07 -7.26 18.05
CA GLU A 35 12.73 -5.91 17.58
C GLU A 35 11.66 -5.97 16.50
N PHE A 36 11.82 -6.91 15.55
CA PHE A 36 10.83 -7.11 14.50
C PHE A 36 9.46 -7.53 15.06
N CYS A 37 9.42 -8.41 16.08
CA CYS A 37 8.19 -8.76 16.78
C CYS A 37 7.52 -7.55 17.43
N SER A 38 8.30 -6.68 18.06
CA SER A 38 7.78 -5.49 18.74
C SER A 38 7.12 -4.50 17.76
N VAL A 39 7.71 -4.33 16.58
CA VAL A 39 7.18 -3.44 15.54
C VAL A 39 5.97 -4.04 14.81
N THR A 40 5.97 -5.36 14.61
CA THR A 40 4.95 -6.02 13.78
C THR A 40 3.73 -6.50 14.57
N GLY A 41 3.84 -6.57 15.90
CA GLY A 41 2.83 -7.20 16.76
C GLY A 41 2.69 -8.71 16.55
N ILE A 42 3.60 -9.34 15.79
CA ILE A 42 3.64 -10.80 15.66
C ILE A 42 4.29 -11.38 16.92
N SER A 43 3.68 -12.41 17.52
CA SER A 43 4.25 -13.01 18.72
C SER A 43 5.61 -13.65 18.43
N GLN A 44 6.55 -13.47 19.36
CA GLN A 44 7.88 -14.09 19.28
C GLN A 44 7.79 -15.60 18.99
N SER A 45 6.91 -16.31 19.71
CA SER A 45 6.72 -17.74 19.51
C SER A 45 6.28 -18.12 18.09
N THR A 46 5.52 -17.25 17.42
CA THR A 46 5.10 -17.48 16.04
C THR A 46 6.26 -17.28 15.07
N LEU A 47 7.04 -16.20 15.23
CA LEU A 47 8.19 -15.90 14.38
C LEU A 47 9.34 -16.87 14.56
N TYR A 48 9.66 -17.26 15.82
CA TYR A 48 10.67 -18.27 16.08
C TYR A 48 10.32 -19.62 15.47
N LYS A 49 9.09 -20.11 15.66
CA LYS A 49 8.63 -21.36 15.03
C LYS A 49 8.66 -21.29 13.51
N LEU A 50 8.35 -20.14 12.94
CA LEU A 50 8.41 -19.94 11.51
C LEU A 50 9.84 -20.07 10.98
N ILE A 51 10.80 -19.42 11.64
CA ILE A 51 12.19 -19.34 11.17
C ILE A 51 12.99 -20.60 11.51
N GLU A 52 12.82 -21.18 12.70
CA GLU A 52 13.61 -22.31 13.17
C GLU A 52 12.99 -23.67 12.83
N ASP A 53 11.67 -23.82 12.99
CA ASP A 53 10.97 -25.07 12.70
C ASP A 53 10.69 -25.30 11.22
N LYS A 54 11.12 -24.38 10.35
CA LYS A 54 10.91 -24.43 8.88
C LYS A 54 9.44 -24.68 8.50
N ARG A 55 8.51 -24.21 9.31
CA ARG A 55 7.09 -24.32 9.00
C ARG A 55 6.73 -23.31 7.90
N GLU A 56 6.03 -23.79 6.89
CA GLU A 56 5.44 -22.90 5.89
C GLU A 56 4.48 -21.90 6.56
N PRO A 57 4.65 -20.60 6.29
CA PRO A 57 3.79 -19.58 6.86
C PRO A 57 2.38 -19.66 6.28
N ASN A 58 1.37 -19.49 7.12
CA ASN A 58 0.03 -19.28 6.60
C ASN A 58 -0.10 -17.88 5.98
N LEU A 59 -1.07 -17.69 5.07
CA LEU A 59 -1.28 -16.42 4.37
C LEU A 59 -1.50 -15.23 5.31
N ARG A 60 -2.08 -15.45 6.49
CA ARG A 60 -2.26 -14.38 7.48
C ARG A 60 -0.92 -13.88 7.98
N THR A 61 -0.01 -14.79 8.31
CA THR A 61 1.34 -14.46 8.77
C THR A 61 2.14 -13.78 7.66
N VAL A 62 2.07 -14.28 6.41
CA VAL A 62 2.72 -13.64 5.25
C VAL A 62 2.24 -12.19 5.10
N ARG A 63 0.93 -11.95 5.13
CA ARG A 63 0.37 -10.59 5.03
C ARG A 63 0.85 -9.67 6.15
N GLN A 64 0.93 -10.18 7.39
CA GLN A 64 1.43 -9.40 8.51
C GLN A 64 2.91 -9.03 8.33
N VAL A 65 3.75 -9.98 7.94
CA VAL A 65 5.18 -9.74 7.68
C VAL A 65 5.37 -8.76 6.52
N VAL A 66 4.67 -8.94 5.40
CA VAL A 66 4.74 -8.03 4.25
C VAL A 66 4.31 -6.60 4.64
N LYS A 67 3.20 -6.47 5.37
CA LYS A 67 2.73 -5.17 5.86
C LYS A 67 3.78 -4.50 6.76
N ALA A 68 4.37 -5.26 7.65
CA ALA A 68 5.39 -4.75 8.57
C ALA A 68 6.67 -4.33 7.83
N LEU A 69 7.17 -5.15 6.92
CA LEU A 69 8.34 -4.80 6.11
C LEU A 69 8.10 -3.51 5.32
N ASN A 70 6.94 -3.35 4.68
CA ASN A 70 6.59 -2.13 3.98
C ASN A 70 6.54 -0.90 4.89
N LEU A 71 6.19 -1.07 6.18
CA LEU A 71 6.19 0.03 7.14
C LEU A 71 7.60 0.38 7.63
N ILE A 72 8.47 -0.60 7.79
CA ILE A 72 9.83 -0.41 8.32
C ILE A 72 10.78 0.09 7.23
N THR A 73 10.69 -0.47 6.01
CA THR A 73 11.63 -0.16 4.92
C THR A 73 11.38 1.18 4.24
N LYS A 74 10.18 1.74 4.37
CA LYS A 74 9.87 3.06 3.82
C LYS A 74 10.06 4.12 4.89
N SER A 75 10.86 5.15 4.61
CA SER A 75 10.92 6.36 5.44
C SER A 75 9.53 7.01 5.52
N GLU A 76 9.29 7.84 6.54
CA GLU A 76 7.99 8.55 6.66
C GLU A 76 7.68 9.37 5.41
N ASP A 77 8.70 9.97 4.79
CA ASP A 77 8.58 10.76 3.57
C ASP A 77 8.32 9.90 2.30
N GLU A 78 8.67 8.62 2.34
CA GLU A 78 8.43 7.66 1.26
C GLU A 78 7.08 6.95 1.36
N ARG A 79 6.41 7.06 2.51
CA ARG A 79 5.06 6.51 2.70
C ARG A 79 4.03 7.45 2.12
N PHE A 80 3.40 7.06 1.04
CA PHE A 80 2.36 7.89 0.46
C PHE A 80 1.19 7.09 -0.10
N ILE A 81 0.02 7.74 -0.10
CA ILE A 81 -1.16 7.30 -0.83
C ILE A 81 -1.27 8.17 -2.08
N ALA A 82 -1.45 7.53 -3.22
CA ALA A 82 -1.67 8.23 -4.48
C ALA A 82 -3.15 8.56 -4.65
N ILE A 83 -3.46 9.82 -4.96
CA ILE A 83 -4.82 10.25 -5.32
C ILE A 83 -4.85 10.58 -6.81
N ILE A 84 -5.65 9.83 -7.54
CA ILE A 84 -5.82 9.96 -8.98
C ILE A 84 -7.17 10.63 -9.24
N ALA A 85 -7.13 11.90 -9.60
CA ALA A 85 -8.31 12.70 -9.85
C ALA A 85 -8.01 13.85 -10.83
N SER A 86 -9.05 14.58 -11.23
CA SER A 86 -8.85 15.80 -12.02
C SER A 86 -8.14 16.88 -11.19
N ALA A 87 -7.38 17.75 -11.84
CA ALA A 87 -6.62 18.82 -11.18
C ALA A 87 -7.50 19.69 -10.26
N THR A 88 -8.75 19.95 -10.64
CA THR A 88 -9.70 20.74 -9.84
C THR A 88 -10.13 20.09 -8.52
N VAL A 89 -9.97 18.77 -8.39
CA VAL A 89 -10.30 18.02 -7.15
C VAL A 89 -9.12 18.01 -6.21
N VAL A 90 -7.91 18.07 -6.75
CA VAL A 90 -6.66 17.82 -6.02
C VAL A 90 -6.23 19.04 -5.19
N ASP A 91 -6.55 20.25 -5.65
CA ASP A 91 -6.12 21.53 -5.03
C ASP A 91 -6.53 21.71 -3.54
N ASN A 92 -7.43 20.87 -3.00
CA ASN A 92 -7.96 20.99 -1.64
C ASN A 92 -7.66 19.79 -0.75
N LEU A 93 -6.74 18.93 -1.13
CA LEU A 93 -6.44 17.73 -0.37
C LEU A 93 -5.41 17.98 0.76
N PRO A 94 -5.52 17.29 1.90
CA PRO A 94 -4.48 17.34 2.92
C PRO A 94 -3.19 16.72 2.38
N ARG A 95 -2.06 17.35 2.66
CA ARG A 95 -0.74 16.83 2.24
C ARG A 95 -0.31 15.56 2.96
N SER A 96 -0.90 15.29 4.11
CA SER A 96 -0.65 14.07 4.88
C SER A 96 -1.86 13.72 5.74
N VAL A 97 -2.00 12.45 6.03
CA VAL A 97 -3.04 11.89 6.93
C VAL A 97 -2.33 11.11 8.02
N ASP A 98 -2.79 11.27 9.27
CA ASP A 98 -2.36 10.45 10.40
C ASP A 98 -3.44 9.40 10.68
N HIS A 99 -3.03 8.14 10.77
CA HIS A 99 -3.90 7.03 11.13
C HIS A 99 -3.14 6.13 12.11
N ASP A 100 -3.63 6.03 13.34
CA ASP A 100 -3.03 5.24 14.42
C ASP A 100 -1.54 5.57 14.69
N GLY A 101 -1.17 6.87 14.62
CA GLY A 101 0.19 7.33 14.82
C GLY A 101 1.13 7.09 13.62
N ILE A 102 0.59 6.62 12.50
CA ILE A 102 1.33 6.45 11.25
C ILE A 102 1.00 7.62 10.34
N LYS A 103 1.96 8.50 10.13
CA LYS A 103 1.84 9.61 9.19
C LYS A 103 2.12 9.13 7.77
N VAL A 104 1.16 9.37 6.87
CA VAL A 104 1.25 9.00 5.45
C VAL A 104 1.06 10.25 4.61
N SER A 105 1.96 10.51 3.69
CA SER A 105 1.82 11.64 2.76
C SER A 105 0.79 11.31 1.68
N VAL A 106 0.21 12.37 1.12
CA VAL A 106 -0.72 12.28 -0.01
C VAL A 106 -0.01 12.86 -1.23
N ARG A 107 0.11 12.07 -2.30
CA ARG A 107 0.66 12.52 -3.58
C ARG A 107 -0.42 12.53 -4.64
N GLU A 108 -0.44 13.59 -5.37
CA GLU A 108 -1.44 13.88 -6.40
C GLU A 108 -0.97 13.39 -7.76
N TYR A 109 -1.86 12.71 -8.46
CA TYR A 109 -1.68 12.28 -9.84
C TYR A 109 -2.83 12.85 -10.66
N PRO A 110 -2.69 14.11 -11.15
CA PRO A 110 -3.75 14.79 -11.90
C PRO A 110 -3.93 14.13 -13.27
N VAL A 111 -5.19 13.89 -13.63
CA VAL A 111 -5.59 13.23 -14.87
C VAL A 111 -6.79 13.91 -15.51
N THR A 112 -6.95 13.71 -16.83
CA THR A 112 -8.06 14.26 -17.61
C THR A 112 -8.93 13.18 -18.23
N THR A 113 -8.39 12.02 -18.52
CA THR A 113 -9.11 10.90 -19.13
C THR A 113 -9.06 9.64 -18.26
N VAL A 114 -9.89 8.65 -18.57
CA VAL A 114 -9.87 7.33 -17.90
C VAL A 114 -8.57 6.59 -18.22
N GLU A 115 -8.08 6.71 -19.44
CA GLU A 115 -6.82 6.11 -19.89
C GLU A 115 -5.64 6.67 -19.09
N ASP A 116 -5.58 8.00 -18.93
CA ASP A 116 -4.56 8.66 -18.10
C ASP A 116 -4.62 8.17 -16.65
N ALA A 117 -5.83 7.96 -16.12
CA ALA A 117 -6.01 7.48 -14.76
C ALA A 117 -5.45 6.05 -14.56
N ILE A 118 -5.59 5.18 -15.55
CA ILE A 118 -5.01 3.83 -15.52
C ILE A 118 -3.48 3.92 -15.57
N ILE A 119 -2.93 4.75 -16.46
CA ILE A 119 -1.48 4.96 -16.57
C ILE A 119 -0.92 5.55 -15.27
N ALA A 120 -1.60 6.54 -14.69
CA ALA A 120 -1.22 7.17 -13.44
C ALA A 120 -1.23 6.17 -12.27
N ALA A 121 -2.19 5.23 -12.24
CA ALA A 121 -2.27 4.19 -11.23
C ALA A 121 -1.06 3.25 -11.27
N VAL A 122 -0.68 2.79 -12.45
CA VAL A 122 0.52 1.95 -12.65
C VAL A 122 1.79 2.72 -12.29
N ARG A 123 1.86 4.01 -12.63
CA ARG A 123 2.97 4.87 -12.27
C ARG A 123 3.07 5.05 -10.76
N ALA A 124 1.95 5.32 -10.08
CA ALA A 124 1.90 5.49 -8.63
C ALA A 124 2.42 4.24 -7.89
N GLU A 125 2.05 3.03 -8.35
CA GLU A 125 2.58 1.79 -7.79
C GLU A 125 4.10 1.68 -8.00
N ARG A 126 4.60 2.00 -9.18
CA ARG A 126 6.05 2.02 -9.49
C ARG A 126 6.81 3.05 -8.66
N ASP A 127 6.20 4.20 -8.39
CA ASP A 127 6.75 5.25 -7.53
C ASP A 127 6.71 4.85 -6.05
N GLY A 128 6.14 3.69 -5.72
CA GLY A 128 6.13 3.11 -4.39
C GLY A 128 4.92 3.49 -3.53
N ALA A 129 3.79 3.91 -4.14
CA ALA A 129 2.56 4.15 -3.40
C ALA A 129 2.17 2.95 -2.52
N MET A 130 1.64 3.21 -1.33
CA MET A 130 1.09 2.19 -0.43
C MET A 130 -0.33 1.78 -0.81
N GLY A 131 -1.02 2.64 -1.55
CA GLY A 131 -2.37 2.43 -2.04
C GLY A 131 -2.78 3.56 -2.97
N VAL A 132 -3.86 3.34 -3.71
CA VAL A 132 -4.41 4.29 -4.69
C VAL A 132 -5.84 4.64 -4.32
N VAL A 133 -6.18 5.92 -4.40
CA VAL A 133 -7.55 6.42 -4.34
C VAL A 133 -7.92 6.98 -5.70
N CYS A 134 -9.00 6.50 -6.30
CA CYS A 134 -9.45 6.93 -7.64
C CYS A 134 -10.98 7.02 -7.74
N ALA A 135 -11.44 7.49 -8.89
CA ALA A 135 -12.87 7.56 -9.19
C ALA A 135 -13.48 6.16 -9.34
N PRO A 136 -14.76 5.95 -8.94
CA PRO A 136 -15.43 4.64 -9.01
C PRO A 136 -15.43 4.01 -10.41
N VAL A 137 -15.47 4.82 -11.46
CA VAL A 137 -15.47 4.36 -12.85
C VAL A 137 -14.15 3.71 -13.26
N VAL A 138 -13.05 4.08 -12.62
CA VAL A 138 -11.69 3.58 -12.93
C VAL A 138 -11.30 2.39 -12.05
N ALA A 139 -11.78 2.37 -10.81
CA ALA A 139 -11.38 1.41 -9.79
C ALA A 139 -11.46 -0.06 -10.22
N PRO A 140 -12.55 -0.57 -10.87
CA PRO A 140 -12.63 -1.97 -11.26
C PRO A 140 -11.54 -2.42 -12.25
N THR A 141 -11.02 -1.49 -13.05
CA THR A 141 -9.93 -1.77 -13.99
C THR A 141 -8.59 -1.73 -13.25
N VAL A 142 -8.38 -0.71 -12.43
CA VAL A 142 -7.15 -0.50 -11.67
C VAL A 142 -6.92 -1.63 -10.66
N GLU A 143 -7.95 -2.09 -9.96
CA GLU A 143 -7.87 -3.23 -9.02
C GLU A 143 -7.38 -4.55 -9.67
N LYS A 144 -7.61 -4.74 -10.96
CA LYS A 144 -7.14 -5.93 -11.69
C LYS A 144 -5.69 -5.85 -12.10
N ILE A 145 -5.12 -4.66 -12.12
CA ILE A 145 -3.78 -4.37 -12.65
C ILE A 145 -2.78 -4.20 -11.52
N LEU A 146 -3.18 -3.54 -10.42
CA LEU A 146 -2.30 -3.21 -9.31
C LEU A 146 -2.21 -4.33 -8.28
N SER A 147 -1.05 -4.43 -7.64
CA SER A 147 -0.82 -5.31 -6.48
C SER A 147 -1.09 -4.61 -5.14
N ILE A 148 -1.20 -3.27 -5.16
CA ILE A 148 -1.49 -2.44 -3.98
C ILE A 148 -2.98 -2.19 -3.80
N PRO A 149 -3.47 -1.89 -2.58
CA PRO A 149 -4.87 -1.61 -2.32
C PRO A 149 -5.40 -0.42 -3.12
N VAL A 150 -6.63 -0.56 -3.61
CA VAL A 150 -7.37 0.50 -4.30
C VAL A 150 -8.61 0.87 -3.49
N SER A 151 -8.88 2.15 -3.36
CA SER A 151 -10.09 2.68 -2.74
C SER A 151 -10.78 3.68 -3.67
N THR A 152 -12.08 3.87 -3.50
CA THR A 152 -12.88 4.76 -4.35
C THR A 152 -13.41 5.97 -3.58
N VAL A 153 -13.48 7.09 -4.27
CA VAL A 153 -14.16 8.29 -3.76
C VAL A 153 -15.66 8.18 -4.01
N ILE A 154 -16.47 8.31 -2.96
CA ILE A 154 -17.93 8.35 -3.09
C ILE A 154 -18.40 9.81 -3.00
N PRO A 155 -18.72 10.47 -4.13
CA PRO A 155 -18.95 11.92 -4.18
C PRO A 155 -20.41 12.33 -3.83
N VAL A 156 -20.95 11.90 -2.70
CA VAL A 156 -22.36 12.15 -2.34
C VAL A 156 -22.71 13.64 -2.32
N ASN A 157 -21.93 14.45 -1.60
CA ASN A 157 -22.21 15.89 -1.42
C ASN A 157 -21.91 16.72 -2.69
N SER A 158 -20.97 16.29 -3.52
CA SER A 158 -20.61 17.01 -4.75
C SER A 158 -21.64 16.80 -5.85
N VAL A 159 -22.28 15.64 -5.90
CA VAL A 159 -23.39 15.36 -6.82
C VAL A 159 -24.58 16.25 -6.51
N SER A 160 -25.01 16.34 -5.25
CA SER A 160 -26.13 17.22 -4.85
C SER A 160 -25.85 18.68 -5.23
N ARG A 161 -24.65 19.19 -4.93
CA ARG A 161 -24.26 20.55 -5.31
C ARG A 161 -24.22 20.78 -6.83
N ALA A 162 -23.87 19.76 -7.62
CA ALA A 162 -23.89 19.85 -9.07
C ALA A 162 -25.33 19.94 -9.62
N VAL A 163 -26.27 19.18 -9.04
CA VAL A 163 -27.69 19.25 -9.36
C VAL A 163 -28.25 20.64 -9.03
N ASP A 164 -27.96 21.15 -7.83
CA ASP A 164 -28.43 22.49 -7.41
C ASP A 164 -27.94 23.59 -8.37
N ARG A 165 -26.67 23.53 -8.82
CA ARG A 165 -26.17 24.46 -9.83
C ARG A 165 -26.92 24.38 -11.15
N LEU A 166 -27.18 23.16 -11.63
CA LEU A 166 -27.95 23.00 -12.87
C LEU A 166 -29.35 23.57 -12.74
N MET A 167 -30.02 23.38 -11.61
CA MET A 167 -31.35 23.93 -11.35
C MET A 167 -31.38 25.47 -11.35
N THR A 168 -30.27 26.12 -11.02
CA THR A 168 -30.16 27.58 -11.09
C THR A 168 -29.86 28.12 -12.51
N MET A 169 -29.54 27.25 -13.45
CA MET A 169 -29.23 27.60 -14.85
C MET A 169 -30.43 27.36 -15.80
N ILE A 170 -31.44 26.62 -15.34
CA ILE A 170 -32.68 26.32 -16.07
C ILE A 170 -33.79 27.25 -15.65
#